data_79160e2bec796fec6dc3d173a6e97985
#
_entry.id   79160e2bec796fec6dc3d173a6e97985
#
_cell.length_a   1.000
_cell.length_b   1.000
_cell.length_c   1.000
_cell.angle_alpha   90.00
_cell.angle_beta   90.00
_cell.angle_gamma   90.00
#
_symmetry.space_group_name_H-M   'P 1'
#
loop_
_entity.id
_entity.type
_entity.pdbx_description
1 polymer ?
#
loop_
_entity_poly.entity_id
_entity_poly.type
_entity_poly.pdbx_seq_one_letter_code
_entity_poly.pdbx_strand_id
1 'polypeptide(L)'
;VLSGSFRIVSSTVVQDCGKSLNPHLDVGQAEGGFLYGVGYYMMEEMIYDPSGRLITDNVSGYKVPSAGDVPQEWNIELLQERPGMSGLHNSKGIGESNVQLGLSVYFACKEAVRATRREAGLDPVFSLGFPASVERVAACLPTIDELLSRQS
;
A
#
# COMPACT_ATOMS: atom_id res chain seq x y z
N VAL A 1 15.41 1.04 -9.34
CA VAL A 1 15.36 -0.10 -8.42
C VAL A 1 16.18 0.15 -7.15
N LEU A 2 17.26 0.93 -7.22
CA LEU A 2 18.16 1.15 -6.06
C LEU A 2 17.73 2.27 -5.10
N SER A 3 16.68 3.03 -5.45
CA SER A 3 16.22 4.16 -4.64
C SER A 3 15.27 3.78 -3.50
N GLY A 4 14.72 2.57 -3.51
CA GLY A 4 13.64 2.18 -2.60
C GLY A 4 12.27 2.77 -2.94
N SER A 5 12.18 3.65 -3.95
CA SER A 5 10.91 4.21 -4.40
C SER A 5 10.05 3.15 -5.09
N PHE A 6 8.74 3.22 -4.89
CA PHE A 6 7.80 2.33 -5.54
C PHE A 6 6.78 3.12 -6.37
N ARG A 7 6.11 2.44 -7.28
CA ARG A 7 4.97 2.95 -8.04
C ARG A 7 3.96 1.82 -8.21
N ILE A 8 2.69 2.11 -7.97
CA ILE A 8 1.61 1.15 -8.19
C ILE A 8 1.22 1.24 -9.67
N VAL A 9 1.56 0.21 -10.44
CA VAL A 9 1.25 0.17 -11.89
C VAL A 9 -0.23 -0.10 -12.07
N SER A 10 -0.76 -1.13 -11.42
CA SER A 10 -2.18 -1.46 -11.51
C SER A 10 -2.72 -1.96 -10.17
N SER A 11 -4.01 -1.73 -9.94
CA SER A 11 -4.74 -2.29 -8.81
C SER A 11 -6.16 -2.64 -9.23
N THR A 12 -6.63 -3.80 -8.78
CA THR A 12 -8.02 -4.21 -8.92
C THR A 12 -8.59 -4.46 -7.53
N VAL A 13 -9.67 -3.75 -7.21
CA VAL A 13 -10.41 -3.90 -5.95
C VAL A 13 -11.79 -4.47 -6.27
N VAL A 14 -12.14 -5.58 -5.65
CA VAL A 14 -13.48 -6.18 -5.74
C VAL A 14 -14.16 -5.97 -4.39
N GLN A 15 -15.21 -5.15 -4.40
CA GLN A 15 -15.90 -4.70 -3.18
C GLN A 15 -17.33 -5.23 -3.11
N ASP A 16 -17.64 -5.92 -2.02
CA ASP A 16 -19.03 -6.27 -1.67
C ASP A 16 -19.63 -5.16 -0.79
N CYS A 17 -20.32 -4.23 -1.41
CA CYS A 17 -21.07 -3.16 -0.73
C CYS A 17 -22.53 -3.52 -0.47
N GLY A 18 -22.94 -4.76 -0.71
CA GLY A 18 -24.34 -5.13 -0.75
C GLY A 18 -25.06 -4.47 -1.91
N LYS A 19 -26.27 -3.98 -1.67
CA LYS A 19 -26.97 -3.13 -2.64
C LYS A 19 -26.35 -1.74 -2.65
N SER A 20 -25.67 -1.38 -3.72
CA SER A 20 -25.16 -0.03 -3.89
C SER A 20 -26.31 0.96 -3.97
N LEU A 21 -26.35 1.92 -3.05
CA LEU A 21 -27.33 3.02 -3.07
C LEU A 21 -26.86 4.17 -3.95
N ASN A 22 -25.56 4.33 -4.09
CA ASN A 22 -24.92 5.29 -5.00
C ASN A 22 -23.55 4.75 -5.45
N PRO A 23 -23.46 4.12 -6.63
CA PRO A 23 -22.22 3.51 -7.11
C PRO A 23 -21.02 4.47 -7.17
N HIS A 24 -21.23 5.74 -7.47
CA HIS A 24 -20.15 6.74 -7.51
C HIS A 24 -19.57 7.01 -6.12
N LEU A 25 -20.39 7.03 -5.08
CA LEU A 25 -19.92 7.16 -3.72
C LEU A 25 -19.20 5.88 -3.27
N ASP A 26 -19.75 4.72 -3.61
CA ASP A 26 -19.18 3.43 -3.21
C ASP A 26 -17.81 3.21 -3.86
N VAL A 27 -17.65 3.53 -5.15
CA VAL A 27 -16.36 3.52 -5.85
C VAL A 27 -15.38 4.50 -5.19
N GLY A 28 -15.79 5.74 -4.95
CA GLY A 28 -14.94 6.74 -4.31
C GLY A 28 -14.50 6.34 -2.88
N GLN A 29 -15.36 5.64 -2.13
CA GLN A 29 -14.99 5.09 -0.82
C GLN A 29 -13.99 3.93 -0.95
N ALA A 30 -14.14 3.06 -1.96
CA ALA A 30 -13.20 1.98 -2.21
C ALA A 30 -11.82 2.53 -2.58
N GLU A 31 -11.76 3.52 -3.48
CA GLU A 31 -10.52 4.20 -3.87
C GLU A 31 -9.85 4.92 -2.70
N GLY A 32 -10.60 5.76 -2.00
CA GLY A 32 -10.09 6.53 -0.86
C GLY A 32 -9.61 5.63 0.26
N GLY A 33 -10.39 4.61 0.63
CA GLY A 33 -10.02 3.64 1.66
C GLY A 33 -8.74 2.88 1.30
N PHE A 34 -8.62 2.42 0.05
CA PHE A 34 -7.40 1.76 -0.43
C PHE A 34 -6.17 2.67 -0.30
N LEU A 35 -6.27 3.94 -0.72
CA LEU A 35 -5.16 4.90 -0.60
C LEU A 35 -4.81 5.22 0.85
N TYR A 36 -5.79 5.29 1.75
CA TYR A 36 -5.51 5.36 3.19
C TYR A 36 -4.65 4.19 3.66
N GLY A 37 -4.98 2.98 3.19
CA GLY A 37 -4.20 1.79 3.47
C GLY A 37 -2.79 1.89 2.89
N VAL A 38 -2.63 2.37 1.66
CA VAL A 38 -1.30 2.60 1.06
C VAL A 38 -0.48 3.56 1.92
N GLY A 39 -1.06 4.68 2.34
CA GLY A 39 -0.40 5.62 3.26
C GLY A 39 0.07 4.94 4.53
N TYR A 40 -0.84 4.27 5.21
CA TYR A 40 -0.57 3.59 6.47
C TYR A 40 0.51 2.51 6.36
N TYR A 41 0.49 1.69 5.31
CA TYR A 41 1.43 0.57 5.17
C TYR A 41 2.76 0.94 4.54
N MET A 42 2.84 2.05 3.78
CA MET A 42 4.00 2.34 2.96
C MET A 42 4.77 3.62 3.35
N MET A 43 4.13 4.61 4.00
CA MET A 43 4.77 5.92 4.16
C MET A 43 4.48 6.67 5.45
N GLU A 44 3.32 6.48 6.08
CA GLU A 44 2.92 7.27 7.24
C GLU A 44 3.60 6.77 8.51
N GLU A 45 4.36 7.63 9.18
CA GLU A 45 5.07 7.28 10.40
C GLU A 45 5.04 8.43 11.41
N MET A 46 4.64 8.11 12.65
CA MET A 46 4.75 9.02 13.78
C MET A 46 6.09 8.81 14.47
N ILE A 47 6.99 9.78 14.33
CA ILE A 47 8.34 9.73 14.88
C ILE A 47 8.41 10.65 16.09
N TYR A 48 8.86 10.10 17.22
CA TYR A 48 9.07 10.83 18.46
C TYR A 48 10.56 10.93 18.79
N ASP A 49 10.97 12.06 19.33
CA ASP A 49 12.32 12.22 19.86
C ASP A 49 12.46 11.53 21.24
N PRO A 50 13.68 11.42 21.80
CA PRO A 50 13.90 10.79 23.11
C PRO A 50 13.17 11.47 24.27
N SER A 51 12.71 12.71 24.12
CA SER A 51 11.90 13.44 25.10
C SER A 51 10.40 13.14 24.99
N GLY A 52 9.99 12.39 23.97
CA GLY A 52 8.58 12.09 23.70
C GLY A 52 7.86 13.14 22.86
N ARG A 53 8.58 14.12 22.29
CA ARG A 53 8.00 15.11 21.39
C ARG A 53 7.82 14.51 20.00
N LEU A 54 6.64 14.69 19.39
CA LEU A 54 6.39 14.31 18.00
C LEU A 54 7.23 15.16 17.05
N ILE A 55 8.05 14.54 16.21
CA ILE A 55 8.88 15.19 15.18
C ILE A 55 8.06 15.38 13.90
N THR A 56 7.26 14.39 13.53
CA THR A 56 6.39 14.41 12.34
C THR A 56 5.06 15.12 12.65
N ASP A 57 5.14 16.36 13.13
CA ASP A 57 4.01 17.17 13.60
C ASP A 57 3.44 18.09 12.52
N ASN A 58 3.91 17.95 11.28
CA ASN A 58 3.52 18.81 10.17
C ASN A 58 3.47 18.05 8.84
N VAL A 59 2.83 18.65 7.83
CA VAL A 59 2.61 18.03 6.51
C VAL A 59 3.91 17.70 5.75
N SER A 60 5.01 18.40 6.06
CA SER A 60 6.31 18.10 5.45
C SER A 60 6.97 16.87 6.07
N GLY A 61 6.77 16.64 7.35
CA GLY A 61 7.31 15.49 8.08
C GLY A 61 6.44 14.24 7.98
N TYR A 62 5.15 14.39 8.21
CA TYR A 62 4.17 13.30 8.10
C TYR A 62 3.74 13.11 6.66
N LYS A 63 4.18 12.02 6.03
CA LYS A 63 3.93 11.75 4.62
C LYS A 63 2.59 11.04 4.44
N VAL A 64 1.75 11.59 3.58
CA VAL A 64 0.50 10.97 3.14
C VAL A 64 0.56 10.71 1.63
N PRO A 65 -0.25 9.78 1.10
CA PRO A 65 -0.31 9.55 -0.34
C PRO A 65 -0.64 10.85 -1.12
N SER A 66 0.04 11.03 -2.22
CA SER A 66 -0.17 12.10 -3.17
C SER A 66 -0.81 11.58 -4.46
N ALA A 67 -1.13 12.46 -5.40
CA ALA A 67 -1.62 12.06 -6.71
C ALA A 67 -0.65 11.13 -7.48
N GLY A 68 0.65 11.19 -7.16
CA GLY A 68 1.67 10.31 -7.76
C GLY A 68 1.66 8.88 -7.23
N ASP A 69 1.00 8.65 -6.11
CA ASP A 69 0.92 7.34 -5.44
C ASP A 69 -0.35 6.56 -5.84
N VAL A 70 -1.26 7.20 -6.58
CA VAL A 70 -2.45 6.56 -7.14
C VAL A 70 -2.05 5.51 -8.18
N PRO A 71 -2.68 4.32 -8.20
CA PRO A 71 -2.45 3.35 -9.26
C PRO A 71 -2.62 3.96 -10.67
N GLN A 72 -1.73 3.63 -11.60
CA GLN A 72 -1.83 4.12 -12.98
C GLN A 72 -3.03 3.52 -13.70
N GLU A 73 -3.31 2.25 -13.44
CA GLU A 73 -4.50 1.54 -13.90
C GLU A 73 -5.28 1.11 -12.66
N TRP A 74 -6.50 1.62 -12.53
CA TRP A 74 -7.33 1.35 -11.38
C TRP A 74 -8.68 0.78 -11.80
N ASN A 75 -8.96 -0.44 -11.37
CA ASN A 75 -10.21 -1.11 -11.62
C ASN A 75 -10.93 -1.39 -10.30
N ILE A 76 -12.11 -0.81 -10.14
CA ILE A 76 -12.99 -1.04 -8.99
C ILE A 76 -14.23 -1.78 -9.47
N GLU A 77 -14.44 -2.98 -8.95
CA GLU A 77 -15.62 -3.80 -9.23
C GLU A 77 -16.51 -3.88 -8.00
N LEU A 78 -17.74 -3.41 -8.12
CA LEU A 78 -18.77 -3.61 -7.09
C LEU A 78 -19.50 -4.90 -7.38
N LEU A 79 -19.46 -5.83 -6.43
CA LEU A 79 -20.19 -7.09 -6.55
C LEU A 79 -21.70 -6.82 -6.55
N GLN A 80 -22.42 -7.56 -7.40
CA GLN A 80 -23.86 -7.46 -7.46
C GLN A 80 -24.51 -8.00 -6.17
N GLU A 81 -25.65 -7.41 -5.82
CA GLU A 81 -26.48 -7.82 -4.69
C GLU A 81 -26.77 -9.32 -4.73
N ARG A 82 -26.57 -9.98 -3.60
CA ARG A 82 -26.92 -11.40 -3.44
C ARG A 82 -28.22 -11.54 -2.62
N PRO A 83 -29.10 -12.49 -2.97
CA PRO A 83 -30.30 -12.76 -2.17
C PRO A 83 -29.97 -13.13 -0.72
N GLY A 84 -30.78 -12.66 0.22
CA GLY A 84 -30.64 -12.99 1.64
C GLY A 84 -29.66 -12.09 2.43
N MET A 85 -29.20 -11.00 1.84
CA MET A 85 -28.37 -10.02 2.55
C MET A 85 -29.19 -9.21 3.56
N SER A 86 -28.60 -9.01 4.75
CA SER A 86 -29.15 -8.17 5.81
C SER A 86 -28.40 -6.82 5.84
N GLY A 87 -29.11 -5.76 6.21
CA GLY A 87 -28.57 -4.42 6.33
C GLY A 87 -29.65 -3.38 6.03
N LEU A 88 -29.36 -2.12 6.30
CA LEU A 88 -30.26 -1.03 5.96
C LEU A 88 -30.36 -0.93 4.43
N HIS A 89 -31.55 -1.14 3.89
CA HIS A 89 -31.78 -1.23 2.44
C HIS A 89 -30.89 -2.26 1.72
N ASN A 90 -30.43 -3.31 2.41
CA ASN A 90 -29.49 -4.30 1.91
C ASN A 90 -28.08 -3.73 1.58
N SER A 91 -27.76 -2.52 2.01
CA SER A 91 -26.45 -1.92 1.85
C SER A 91 -25.52 -2.30 2.99
N LYS A 92 -24.22 -2.33 2.74
CA LYS A 92 -23.15 -2.57 3.72
C LYS A 92 -22.31 -1.31 3.92
N GLY A 93 -21.69 -1.17 5.09
CA GLY A 93 -20.66 -0.17 5.33
C GLY A 93 -19.38 -0.53 4.55
N ILE A 94 -18.81 0.42 3.82
CA ILE A 94 -17.65 0.20 2.95
C ILE A 94 -16.50 1.20 3.19
N GLY A 95 -16.66 2.15 4.13
CA GLY A 95 -15.66 3.20 4.33
C GLY A 95 -14.27 2.66 4.68
N GLU A 96 -14.18 1.84 5.73
CA GLU A 96 -12.89 1.43 6.30
C GLU A 96 -12.43 0.04 5.86
N SER A 97 -13.30 -0.81 5.33
CA SER A 97 -12.95 -2.17 4.88
C SER A 97 -11.85 -2.16 3.80
N ASN A 98 -11.82 -1.14 2.98
CA ASN A 98 -10.84 -0.98 1.89
C ASN A 98 -9.44 -0.56 2.37
N VAL A 99 -9.31 -0.01 3.57
CA VAL A 99 -8.01 0.34 4.17
C VAL A 99 -7.13 -0.89 4.28
N GLN A 100 -7.70 -2.03 4.68
CA GLN A 100 -6.95 -3.29 4.80
C GLN A 100 -6.43 -3.80 3.45
N LEU A 101 -7.09 -3.45 2.35
CA LEU A 101 -6.66 -3.87 1.00
C LEU A 101 -5.36 -3.18 0.57
N GLY A 102 -5.05 -1.98 1.11
CA GLY A 102 -3.76 -1.30 0.91
C GLY A 102 -2.55 -2.14 1.35
N LEU A 103 -2.74 -3.11 2.26
CA LEU A 103 -1.71 -4.07 2.65
C LEU A 103 -1.19 -4.89 1.46
N SER A 104 -1.98 -5.06 0.40
CA SER A 104 -1.55 -5.75 -0.82
C SER A 104 -0.35 -5.06 -1.47
N VAL A 105 -0.27 -3.73 -1.40
CA VAL A 105 0.86 -2.94 -1.93
C VAL A 105 2.13 -3.23 -1.14
N TYR A 106 2.04 -3.32 0.19
CA TYR A 106 3.18 -3.72 1.03
C TYR A 106 3.72 -5.09 0.64
N PHE A 107 2.85 -6.08 0.46
CA PHE A 107 3.28 -7.42 0.05
C PHE A 107 3.82 -7.44 -1.38
N ALA A 108 3.23 -6.71 -2.31
CA ALA A 108 3.74 -6.58 -3.68
C ALA A 108 5.15 -5.96 -3.68
N CYS A 109 5.37 -4.91 -2.90
CA CYS A 109 6.69 -4.31 -2.70
C CYS A 109 7.69 -5.32 -2.11
N LYS A 110 7.29 -6.05 -1.06
CA LYS A 110 8.11 -7.08 -0.43
C LYS A 110 8.50 -8.19 -1.41
N GLU A 111 7.58 -8.62 -2.27
CA GLU A 111 7.88 -9.63 -3.29
C GLU A 111 8.82 -9.08 -4.38
N ALA A 112 8.68 -7.82 -4.78
CA ALA A 112 9.59 -7.18 -5.72
C ALA A 112 11.03 -7.10 -5.15
N VAL A 113 11.18 -6.72 -3.88
CA VAL A 113 12.48 -6.76 -3.18
C VAL A 113 13.02 -8.19 -3.11
N ARG A 114 12.16 -9.15 -2.79
CA ARG A 114 12.55 -10.58 -2.74
C ARG A 114 13.05 -11.08 -4.09
N ALA A 115 12.39 -10.74 -5.18
CA ALA A 115 12.82 -11.09 -6.53
C ALA A 115 14.20 -10.50 -6.84
N THR A 116 14.41 -9.22 -6.56
CA THR A 116 15.70 -8.54 -6.76
C THR A 116 16.81 -9.18 -5.93
N ARG A 117 16.54 -9.55 -4.67
CA ARG A 117 17.52 -10.25 -3.82
C ARG A 117 17.88 -11.62 -4.39
N ARG A 118 16.91 -12.39 -4.89
CA ARG A 118 17.16 -13.69 -5.55
C ARG A 118 18.04 -13.52 -6.79
N GLU A 119 17.75 -12.54 -7.64
CA GLU A 119 18.55 -12.23 -8.82
C GLU A 119 19.97 -11.84 -8.45
N ALA A 120 20.14 -11.10 -7.35
CA ALA A 120 21.45 -10.77 -6.79
C ALA A 120 22.09 -11.94 -6.00
N GLY A 121 21.42 -13.09 -5.82
CA GLY A 121 21.84 -14.26 -5.07
C GLY A 121 22.01 -14.04 -3.58
N LEU A 122 21.33 -13.08 -3.07
CA LEU A 122 21.19 -12.83 -1.65
C LEU A 122 20.08 -13.71 -1.06
N ASP A 123 20.11 -13.88 0.27
CA ASP A 123 19.03 -14.57 0.94
C ASP A 123 17.69 -13.86 0.65
N PRO A 124 16.70 -14.54 0.07
CA PRO A 124 15.38 -13.99 -0.19
C PRO A 124 14.53 -13.79 1.08
N VAL A 125 14.98 -14.34 2.21
CA VAL A 125 14.32 -14.14 3.51
C VAL A 125 14.88 -12.89 4.17
N PHE A 126 14.01 -11.91 4.40
CA PHE A 126 14.38 -10.65 5.05
C PHE A 126 13.16 -10.06 5.78
N SER A 127 13.42 -9.20 6.74
CA SER A 127 12.40 -8.42 7.42
C SER A 127 12.27 -7.05 6.74
N LEU A 128 11.09 -6.74 6.22
CA LEU A 128 10.77 -5.38 5.78
C LEU A 128 10.08 -4.66 6.93
N GLY A 129 10.64 -3.53 7.36
CA GLY A 129 10.07 -2.71 8.42
C GLY A 129 8.70 -2.13 8.03
N PHE A 130 7.96 -1.66 9.04
CA PHE A 130 6.64 -1.07 8.89
C PHE A 130 6.62 0.36 9.46
N PRO A 131 6.04 1.35 8.75
CA PRO A 131 5.65 1.29 7.34
C PRO A 131 6.85 0.98 6.42
N ALA A 132 6.60 0.44 5.20
CA ALA A 132 7.66 0.16 4.24
C ALA A 132 8.11 1.45 3.54
N SER A 133 8.67 2.38 4.32
CA SER A 133 9.18 3.64 3.80
C SER A 133 10.29 3.41 2.77
N VAL A 134 10.55 4.43 1.96
CA VAL A 134 11.59 4.39 0.92
C VAL A 134 12.95 3.96 1.49
N GLU A 135 13.29 4.46 2.68
CA GLU A 135 14.55 4.12 3.37
C GLU A 135 14.58 2.66 3.80
N ARG A 136 13.47 2.13 4.33
CA ARG A 136 13.37 0.72 4.75
C ARG A 136 13.39 -0.22 3.57
N VAL A 137 12.75 0.14 2.47
CA VAL A 137 12.81 -0.63 1.22
C VAL A 137 14.23 -0.60 0.66
N ALA A 138 14.86 0.57 0.58
CA ALA A 138 16.24 0.72 0.10
C ALA A 138 17.23 -0.12 0.92
N ALA A 139 17.07 -0.15 2.25
CA ALA A 139 17.92 -0.95 3.14
C ALA A 139 17.79 -2.47 2.93
N CYS A 140 16.70 -2.92 2.29
CA CYS A 140 16.49 -4.33 1.96
C CYS A 140 16.97 -4.71 0.55
N LEU A 141 17.27 -3.73 -0.32
CA LEU A 141 17.75 -3.96 -1.67
C LEU A 141 19.23 -4.35 -1.69
N PRO A 142 19.70 -5.06 -2.73
CA PRO A 142 21.12 -5.30 -2.94
C PRO A 142 21.89 -3.99 -3.07
N THR A 143 23.09 -3.96 -2.53
CA THR A 143 24.04 -2.86 -2.75
C THR A 143 24.57 -2.87 -4.19
N ILE A 144 25.12 -1.75 -4.64
CA ILE A 144 25.74 -1.65 -5.97
C ILE A 144 26.90 -2.66 -6.10
N ASP A 145 27.71 -2.81 -5.05
CA ASP A 145 28.86 -3.73 -5.07
C ASP A 145 28.40 -5.20 -5.17
N GLU A 146 27.32 -5.57 -4.50
CA GLU A 146 26.72 -6.91 -4.61
C GLU A 146 26.19 -7.21 -6.01
N LEU A 147 25.66 -6.20 -6.70
CA LEU A 147 25.17 -6.33 -8.08
C LEU A 147 26.33 -6.41 -9.10
N LEU A 148 27.40 -5.64 -8.92
CA LEU A 148 28.56 -5.61 -9.81
C LEU A 148 29.43 -6.87 -9.69
N SER A 149 29.58 -7.44 -8.50
CA SER A 149 30.40 -8.64 -8.26
C SER A 149 29.93 -9.89 -9.02
N ARG A 150 28.73 -9.87 -9.61
CA ARG A 150 28.19 -10.98 -10.41
C ARG A 150 28.36 -10.83 -11.91
N GLN A 151 28.78 -9.66 -12.38
CA GLN A 151 29.05 -9.43 -13.80
C GLN A 151 30.51 -9.71 -14.19
N SER A 152 31.33 -10.00 -13.21
CA SER A 152 32.72 -10.43 -13.35
C SER A 152 32.85 -11.95 -13.19
#